data_ad61943cef4a02f186d33181d0954be1
#
_entry.id   ad61943cef4a02f186d33181d0954be1
#
_cell.length_a   1.000
_cell.length_b   1.000
_cell.length_c   1.000
_cell.angle_alpha   90.00
_cell.angle_beta   90.00
_cell.angle_gamma   90.00
#
_symmetry.space_group_name_H-M   'P 1'
#
loop_
_entity.id
_entity.type
_entity.pdbx_description
1 polymer ?
#
loop_
_entity_poly.entity_id
_entity_poly.type
_entity_poly.pdbx_seq_one_letter_code
_entity_poly.pdbx_strand_id
1 'polypeptide(L)'
;DLIVDTIAIENYDPKLFAQLKEQSIPIRSYPEMLSIVTGGKYTIAVAGTHGKTTTTAMIAGILRDAKKDPTVIVGSLLIGEKSNFIAGQSNLFLVEACEYRRSFLNINPNILVITNIDEDHLDYYKDIADIKSAFRELAMKVPADGFVVCDPSDENIADVVVDINAKVINYQDFFNPSIKLKVPGIHNKKDAAAAFAVASVLAVSYTDANTSLESFPGTWRRFEYKGKTSNGVLVYDDYAHHPVEIVATLLGFRELYPKADGWNITVVFQPHLFSRTKLLLADFAKSFSDADAVVLLPIYHAREEDDGTVSSEVLATEINKNGGNAQAFTDFASAEKYLDIWLASMNNKDIIVTMGAGEAWKVGDNILRK
;
A
#
# COMPACT_ATOMS: atom_id res chain seq x y z
N ASP A 1 31.45 9.13 -9.76
CA ASP A 1 30.36 9.53 -8.88
C ASP A 1 29.05 9.66 -9.67
N LEU A 2 27.93 9.42 -9.05
CA LEU A 2 26.59 9.51 -9.61
C LEU A 2 25.64 10.07 -8.55
N ILE A 3 24.79 11.01 -8.91
CA ILE A 3 23.70 11.48 -8.07
C ILE A 3 22.43 10.75 -8.49
N VAL A 4 21.72 10.19 -7.51
CA VAL A 4 20.39 9.60 -7.71
C VAL A 4 19.38 10.47 -6.96
N ASP A 5 18.42 11.04 -7.69
CA ASP A 5 17.40 11.89 -7.13
C ASP A 5 16.02 11.25 -7.09
N THR A 6 15.14 11.75 -6.24
CA THR A 6 13.72 11.44 -6.28
C THR A 6 13.02 12.28 -7.34
N ILE A 7 12.03 11.73 -8.04
CA ILE A 7 11.18 12.47 -8.99
C ILE A 7 10.45 13.68 -8.34
N ALA A 8 10.44 13.76 -7.02
CA ALA A 8 9.78 14.83 -6.27
C ALA A 8 10.73 15.98 -5.90
N ILE A 9 12.07 15.86 -6.10
CA ILE A 9 13.06 16.82 -5.57
C ILE A 9 12.85 18.23 -6.10
N GLU A 10 12.43 18.37 -7.36
CA GLU A 10 12.19 19.67 -7.97
C GLU A 10 11.10 20.46 -7.25
N ASN A 11 10.08 19.78 -6.72
CA ASN A 11 9.01 20.38 -5.95
C ASN A 11 9.35 20.52 -4.47
N TYR A 12 10.18 19.62 -3.93
CA TYR A 12 10.51 19.55 -2.51
C TYR A 12 11.60 20.56 -2.12
N ASP A 13 12.64 20.66 -2.95
CA ASP A 13 13.74 21.59 -2.77
C ASP A 13 14.30 22.08 -4.12
N PRO A 14 13.60 23.05 -4.76
CA PRO A 14 14.00 23.59 -6.06
C PRO A 14 15.44 24.18 -6.04
N LYS A 15 15.87 24.70 -4.89
CA LYS A 15 17.22 25.28 -4.76
C LYS A 15 18.29 24.21 -4.77
N LEU A 16 18.09 23.14 -4.00
CA LEU A 16 18.99 21.98 -4.02
C LEU A 16 19.03 21.36 -5.42
N PHE A 17 17.89 21.19 -6.06
CA PHE A 17 17.82 20.64 -7.42
C PHE A 17 18.59 21.48 -8.44
N ALA A 18 18.47 22.81 -8.39
CA ALA A 18 19.25 23.71 -9.22
C ALA A 18 20.77 23.59 -8.95
N GLN A 19 21.18 23.56 -7.67
CA GLN A 19 22.58 23.37 -7.30
C GLN A 19 23.16 22.02 -7.77
N LEU A 20 22.37 20.96 -7.72
CA LEU A 20 22.78 19.63 -8.21
C LEU A 20 23.01 19.66 -9.72
N LYS A 21 22.14 20.34 -10.49
CA LYS A 21 22.27 20.50 -11.95
C LYS A 21 23.52 21.29 -12.38
N GLU A 22 24.01 22.21 -11.54
CA GLU A 22 25.24 22.96 -11.82
C GLU A 22 26.51 22.13 -11.64
N GLN A 23 26.43 20.96 -10.99
CA GLN A 23 27.56 20.09 -10.79
C GLN A 23 27.85 19.24 -12.05
N SER A 24 29.13 18.99 -12.31
CA SER A 24 29.57 18.12 -13.40
C SER A 24 29.41 16.62 -13.11
N ILE A 25 28.57 16.28 -12.13
CA ILE A 25 28.29 14.89 -11.73
C ILE A 25 27.02 14.45 -12.45
N PRO A 26 27.01 13.28 -13.13
CA PRO A 26 25.80 12.75 -13.77
C PRO A 26 24.67 12.58 -12.74
N ILE A 27 23.46 13.00 -13.12
CA ILE A 27 22.24 12.86 -12.31
C ILE A 27 21.34 11.84 -13.00
N ARG A 28 20.74 10.95 -12.23
CA ARG A 28 19.69 10.01 -12.64
C ARG A 28 18.54 10.06 -11.67
N SER A 29 17.34 10.07 -12.16
CA SER A 29 16.18 9.87 -11.31
C SER A 29 16.14 8.43 -10.76
N TYR A 30 15.48 8.23 -9.62
CA TYR A 30 15.30 6.91 -9.04
C TYR A 30 14.69 5.88 -10.03
N PRO A 31 13.63 6.19 -10.82
CA PRO A 31 13.14 5.28 -11.84
C PRO A 31 14.17 4.93 -12.94
N GLU A 32 14.96 5.91 -13.40
CA GLU A 32 16.05 5.62 -14.34
C GLU A 32 17.12 4.72 -13.71
N MET A 33 17.40 4.90 -12.43
CA MET A 33 18.35 4.06 -11.72
C MET A 33 17.82 2.63 -11.58
N LEU A 34 16.51 2.45 -11.37
CA LEU A 34 15.88 1.11 -11.37
C LEU A 34 16.10 0.40 -12.71
N SER A 35 15.97 1.11 -13.84
CA SER A 35 16.28 0.55 -15.18
C SER A 35 17.72 0.01 -15.27
N ILE A 36 18.68 0.74 -14.70
CA ILE A 36 20.10 0.35 -14.73
C ILE A 36 20.36 -0.87 -13.87
N VAL A 37 19.85 -0.89 -12.62
CA VAL A 37 20.13 -2.00 -11.68
C VAL A 37 19.35 -3.27 -11.99
N THR A 38 18.22 -3.17 -12.70
CA THR A 38 17.48 -4.32 -13.21
C THR A 38 18.00 -4.83 -14.55
N GLY A 39 18.87 -4.05 -15.22
CA GLY A 39 19.45 -4.44 -16.51
C GLY A 39 20.20 -5.78 -16.42
N GLY A 40 19.82 -6.73 -17.29
CA GLY A 40 20.41 -8.07 -17.33
C GLY A 40 19.97 -9.01 -16.19
N LYS A 41 19.03 -8.58 -15.33
CA LYS A 41 18.41 -9.42 -14.29
C LYS A 41 17.11 -10.04 -14.78
N TYR A 42 16.73 -11.19 -14.20
CA TYR A 42 15.38 -11.72 -14.36
C TYR A 42 14.45 -10.97 -13.42
N THR A 43 13.75 -9.98 -13.97
CA THR A 43 13.02 -8.99 -13.19
C THR A 43 11.55 -9.37 -13.01
N ILE A 44 11.11 -9.36 -11.76
CA ILE A 44 9.71 -9.50 -11.35
C ILE A 44 9.26 -8.12 -10.89
N ALA A 45 8.33 -7.50 -11.62
CA ALA A 45 7.76 -6.20 -11.27
C ALA A 45 6.33 -6.38 -10.75
N VAL A 46 6.03 -5.79 -9.60
CA VAL A 46 4.68 -5.80 -9.03
C VAL A 46 4.09 -4.41 -9.13
N ALA A 47 3.10 -4.26 -10.01
CA ALA A 47 2.36 -3.04 -10.27
C ALA A 47 0.89 -3.20 -9.89
N GLY A 48 0.15 -2.10 -9.89
CA GLY A 48 -1.28 -2.03 -9.58
C GLY A 48 -1.59 -0.81 -8.74
N THR A 49 -2.85 -0.44 -8.62
CA THR A 49 -3.23 0.70 -7.80
C THR A 49 -3.08 0.36 -6.31
N HIS A 50 -3.59 -0.79 -5.88
CA HIS A 50 -3.55 -1.26 -4.49
C HIS A 50 -2.84 -2.61 -4.38
N GLY A 51 -2.33 -2.96 -3.19
CA GLY A 51 -1.75 -4.28 -2.91
C GLY A 51 -0.28 -4.48 -3.36
N LYS A 52 0.32 -3.54 -4.10
CA LYS A 52 1.72 -3.65 -4.59
C LYS A 52 2.71 -4.08 -3.52
N THR A 53 2.77 -3.33 -2.43
CA THR A 53 3.71 -3.55 -1.32
C THR A 53 3.51 -4.91 -0.66
N THR A 54 2.26 -5.27 -0.36
CA THR A 54 1.92 -6.54 0.27
C THR A 54 2.28 -7.71 -0.64
N THR A 55 1.88 -7.65 -1.91
CA THR A 55 2.20 -8.69 -2.90
C THR A 55 3.72 -8.83 -3.09
N THR A 56 4.45 -7.70 -3.21
CA THR A 56 5.92 -7.74 -3.32
C THR A 56 6.55 -8.40 -2.10
N ALA A 57 6.10 -8.05 -0.89
CA ALA A 57 6.63 -8.63 0.33
C ALA A 57 6.29 -10.12 0.48
N MET A 58 5.08 -10.56 0.09
CA MET A 58 4.69 -11.96 0.06
C MET A 58 5.56 -12.77 -0.92
N ILE A 59 5.78 -12.26 -2.14
CA ILE A 59 6.67 -12.88 -3.13
C ILE A 59 8.10 -12.96 -2.57
N ALA A 60 8.61 -11.88 -1.96
CA ALA A 60 9.94 -11.86 -1.35
C ALA A 60 10.09 -12.93 -0.27
N GLY A 61 9.09 -13.08 0.61
CA GLY A 61 9.05 -14.14 1.63
C GLY A 61 9.15 -15.53 1.02
N ILE A 62 8.27 -15.85 0.08
CA ILE A 62 8.25 -17.14 -0.62
C ILE A 62 9.61 -17.44 -1.28
N LEU A 63 10.17 -16.49 -2.02
CA LEU A 63 11.43 -16.73 -2.75
C LEU A 63 12.62 -16.90 -1.80
N ARG A 64 12.64 -16.20 -0.67
CA ARG A 64 13.69 -16.34 0.35
C ARG A 64 13.60 -17.68 1.07
N ASP A 65 12.40 -18.07 1.51
CA ASP A 65 12.16 -19.36 2.17
C ASP A 65 12.50 -20.53 1.23
N ALA A 66 12.19 -20.38 -0.07
CA ALA A 66 12.58 -21.33 -1.12
C ALA A 66 14.07 -21.22 -1.53
N LYS A 67 14.88 -20.38 -0.85
CA LYS A 67 16.32 -20.19 -1.09
C LYS A 67 16.66 -19.76 -2.52
N LYS A 68 15.77 -18.98 -3.14
CA LYS A 68 15.98 -18.38 -4.48
C LYS A 68 16.87 -17.13 -4.43
N ASP A 69 17.09 -16.57 -3.26
CA ASP A 69 18.00 -15.45 -2.96
C ASP A 69 17.86 -14.23 -3.89
N PRO A 70 16.64 -13.64 -4.03
CA PRO A 70 16.42 -12.48 -4.88
C PRO A 70 16.99 -11.21 -4.28
N THR A 71 17.41 -10.26 -5.15
CA THR A 71 17.48 -8.86 -4.77
C THR A 71 16.06 -8.28 -4.73
N VAL A 72 15.68 -7.55 -3.68
CA VAL A 72 14.32 -7.03 -3.49
C VAL A 72 14.35 -5.54 -3.22
N ILE A 73 13.47 -4.79 -3.90
CA ILE A 73 13.14 -3.40 -3.58
C ILE A 73 11.63 -3.30 -3.41
N VAL A 74 11.20 -2.83 -2.25
CA VAL A 74 9.78 -2.68 -1.90
C VAL A 74 9.48 -1.25 -1.44
N GLY A 75 8.25 -0.79 -1.61
CA GLY A 75 7.82 0.58 -1.26
C GLY A 75 7.69 0.86 0.23
N SER A 76 7.83 -0.16 1.09
CA SER A 76 7.74 -0.04 2.54
C SER A 76 8.79 -0.91 3.24
N LEU A 77 8.88 -0.82 4.57
CA LEU A 77 9.79 -1.67 5.32
C LEU A 77 9.24 -3.10 5.43
N LEU A 78 10.08 -4.08 5.18
CA LEU A 78 9.80 -5.48 5.48
C LEU A 78 9.95 -5.71 6.98
N ILE A 79 8.90 -6.24 7.62
CA ILE A 79 8.94 -6.59 9.03
C ILE A 79 10.00 -7.68 9.24
N GLY A 80 10.90 -7.47 10.22
CA GLY A 80 12.05 -8.37 10.46
C GLY A 80 13.34 -7.87 9.83
N GLU A 81 13.33 -7.36 8.61
CA GLU A 81 14.51 -6.77 7.96
C GLU A 81 14.73 -5.30 8.35
N LYS A 82 13.66 -4.59 8.73
CA LYS A 82 13.66 -3.14 9.00
C LYS A 82 14.26 -2.33 7.84
N SER A 83 14.11 -2.85 6.64
CA SER A 83 14.64 -2.31 5.38
C SER A 83 13.62 -2.47 4.27
N ASN A 84 13.66 -1.58 3.30
CA ASN A 84 12.93 -1.70 2.04
C ASN A 84 13.78 -2.32 0.92
N PHE A 85 14.98 -2.78 1.27
CA PHE A 85 15.94 -3.38 0.35
C PHE A 85 16.53 -4.66 0.93
N ILE A 86 16.63 -5.70 0.09
CA ILE A 86 17.35 -6.95 0.37
C ILE A 86 18.35 -7.16 -0.76
N ALA A 87 19.62 -7.34 -0.42
CA ALA A 87 20.66 -7.70 -1.36
C ALA A 87 20.71 -9.22 -1.53
N GLY A 88 20.31 -9.72 -2.71
CA GLY A 88 20.43 -11.12 -3.08
C GLY A 88 21.61 -11.37 -4.01
N GLN A 89 22.05 -12.63 -4.10
CA GLN A 89 23.17 -13.05 -4.96
C GLN A 89 22.70 -13.69 -6.27
N SER A 90 21.41 -14.05 -6.38
CA SER A 90 20.88 -14.67 -7.59
C SER A 90 20.65 -13.66 -8.73
N ASN A 91 20.26 -14.17 -9.90
CA ASN A 91 19.86 -13.31 -11.02
C ASN A 91 18.42 -12.75 -10.87
N LEU A 92 17.67 -13.13 -9.83
CA LEU A 92 16.32 -12.66 -9.59
C LEU A 92 16.33 -11.24 -8.99
N PHE A 93 15.51 -10.38 -9.57
CA PHE A 93 15.28 -9.03 -9.07
C PHE A 93 13.78 -8.79 -8.92
N LEU A 94 13.31 -8.61 -7.68
CA LEU A 94 11.92 -8.32 -7.36
C LEU A 94 11.78 -6.85 -7.01
N VAL A 95 10.88 -6.15 -7.68
CA VAL A 95 10.69 -4.70 -7.48
C VAL A 95 9.22 -4.32 -7.44
N GLU A 96 8.87 -3.48 -6.46
CA GLU A 96 7.60 -2.77 -6.48
C GLU A 96 7.65 -1.66 -7.54
N ALA A 97 6.73 -1.70 -8.49
CA ALA A 97 6.71 -0.85 -9.68
C ALA A 97 5.59 0.20 -9.58
N CYS A 98 5.96 1.43 -9.18
CA CYS A 98 5.02 2.53 -8.97
C CYS A 98 4.56 3.12 -10.30
N GLU A 99 3.24 3.22 -10.47
CA GLU A 99 2.58 3.80 -11.64
C GLU A 99 2.66 5.32 -11.70
N TYR A 100 2.88 5.99 -10.55
CA TYR A 100 2.91 7.45 -10.50
C TYR A 100 3.93 8.05 -11.47
N ARG A 101 3.47 9.01 -12.26
CA ARG A 101 4.24 9.65 -13.34
C ARG A 101 4.84 8.63 -14.32
N ARG A 102 4.17 7.51 -14.52
CA ARG A 102 4.63 6.41 -15.40
C ARG A 102 6.03 5.89 -15.05
N SER A 103 6.46 6.04 -13.79
CA SER A 103 7.80 5.66 -13.33
C SER A 103 8.13 4.19 -13.59
N PHE A 104 7.14 3.30 -13.49
CA PHE A 104 7.28 1.86 -13.75
C PHE A 104 7.67 1.53 -15.21
N LEU A 105 7.49 2.46 -16.16
CA LEU A 105 7.90 2.25 -17.56
C LEU A 105 9.42 2.24 -17.75
N ASN A 106 10.19 2.59 -16.74
CA ASN A 106 11.64 2.42 -16.75
C ASN A 106 12.08 0.97 -16.53
N ILE A 107 11.17 0.07 -16.14
CA ILE A 107 11.46 -1.33 -15.86
C ILE A 107 11.10 -2.18 -17.08
N ASN A 108 11.94 -3.21 -17.38
CA ASN A 108 11.64 -4.23 -18.39
C ASN A 108 11.46 -5.58 -17.66
N PRO A 109 10.22 -5.94 -17.27
CA PRO A 109 9.99 -7.13 -16.47
C PRO A 109 9.94 -8.41 -17.30
N ASN A 110 10.44 -9.52 -16.74
CA ASN A 110 10.19 -10.87 -17.24
C ASN A 110 8.88 -11.43 -16.69
N ILE A 111 8.54 -11.05 -15.45
CA ILE A 111 7.24 -11.31 -14.85
C ILE A 111 6.68 -9.96 -14.41
N LEU A 112 5.50 -9.61 -14.91
CA LEU A 112 4.73 -8.46 -14.45
C LEU A 112 3.52 -8.97 -13.67
N VAL A 113 3.37 -8.52 -12.43
CA VAL A 113 2.15 -8.70 -11.66
C VAL A 113 1.33 -7.41 -11.76
N ILE A 114 0.05 -7.52 -12.11
CA ILE A 114 -0.92 -6.42 -12.02
C ILE A 114 -1.97 -6.85 -11.01
N THR A 115 -1.94 -6.25 -9.82
CA THR A 115 -2.85 -6.60 -8.72
C THR A 115 -4.28 -6.16 -8.99
N ASN A 116 -4.44 -4.91 -9.42
CA ASN A 116 -5.69 -4.26 -9.83
C ASN A 116 -5.38 -2.95 -10.54
N ILE A 117 -6.37 -2.35 -11.20
CA ILE A 117 -6.29 -1.01 -11.80
C ILE A 117 -7.54 -0.24 -11.37
N ASP A 118 -7.33 0.90 -10.70
CA ASP A 118 -8.39 1.77 -10.19
C ASP A 118 -7.97 3.25 -10.37
N GLU A 119 -8.89 4.17 -10.15
CA GLU A 119 -8.61 5.60 -10.21
C GLU A 119 -7.76 6.03 -9.02
N ASP A 120 -6.52 6.39 -9.26
CA ASP A 120 -5.62 7.06 -8.33
C ASP A 120 -4.70 8.02 -9.09
N HIS A 121 -3.98 8.87 -8.36
CA HIS A 121 -3.03 9.83 -8.96
C HIS A 121 -3.65 10.73 -10.05
N LEU A 122 -4.89 11.18 -9.85
CA LEU A 122 -5.60 12.10 -10.76
C LEU A 122 -5.00 13.51 -10.79
N ASP A 123 -3.97 13.76 -9.98
CA ASP A 123 -3.07 14.92 -10.10
C ASP A 123 -2.10 14.78 -11.30
N TYR A 124 -1.95 13.59 -11.84
CA TYR A 124 -1.09 13.29 -12.99
C TYR A 124 -1.87 12.67 -14.16
N TYR A 125 -2.66 11.62 -13.90
CA TYR A 125 -3.48 10.95 -14.91
C TYR A 125 -4.79 11.71 -15.14
N LYS A 126 -5.26 11.73 -16.39
CA LYS A 126 -6.51 12.42 -16.75
C LYS A 126 -7.74 11.66 -16.27
N ASP A 127 -7.71 10.35 -16.41
CA ASP A 127 -8.83 9.44 -16.15
C ASP A 127 -8.33 7.99 -16.10
N ILE A 128 -9.24 7.06 -15.85
CA ILE A 128 -8.95 5.61 -15.82
C ILE A 128 -8.40 5.10 -17.18
N ALA A 129 -8.79 5.70 -18.31
CA ALA A 129 -8.31 5.27 -19.62
C ALA A 129 -6.83 5.61 -19.79
N ASP A 130 -6.38 6.76 -19.28
CA ASP A 130 -4.97 7.15 -19.28
C ASP A 130 -4.14 6.25 -18.37
N ILE A 131 -4.68 5.86 -17.20
CA ILE A 131 -4.06 4.87 -16.30
C ILE A 131 -3.93 3.52 -17.02
N LYS A 132 -5.01 2.98 -17.59
CA LYS A 132 -5.00 1.72 -18.37
C LYS A 132 -3.99 1.75 -19.51
N SER A 133 -3.87 2.88 -20.21
CA SER A 133 -2.86 3.06 -21.27
C SER A 133 -1.43 2.89 -20.75
N ALA A 134 -1.11 3.43 -19.58
CA ALA A 134 0.22 3.28 -18.97
C ALA A 134 0.51 1.83 -18.56
N PHE A 135 -0.47 1.14 -17.97
CA PHE A 135 -0.34 -0.29 -17.62
C PHE A 135 -0.18 -1.16 -18.86
N ARG A 136 -0.91 -0.86 -19.96
CA ARG A 136 -0.75 -1.55 -21.24
C ARG A 136 0.65 -1.38 -21.81
N GLU A 137 1.19 -0.16 -21.78
CA GLU A 137 2.55 0.12 -22.22
C GLU A 137 3.58 -0.72 -21.44
N LEU A 138 3.40 -0.87 -20.11
CA LEU A 138 4.25 -1.74 -19.30
C LEU A 138 4.07 -3.22 -19.66
N ALA A 139 2.83 -3.69 -19.84
CA ALA A 139 2.54 -5.09 -20.19
C ALA A 139 3.15 -5.47 -21.55
N MET A 140 3.17 -4.56 -22.53
CA MET A 140 3.79 -4.75 -23.83
C MET A 140 5.32 -4.88 -23.78
N LYS A 141 5.98 -4.45 -22.69
CA LYS A 141 7.42 -4.63 -22.49
C LYS A 141 7.81 -6.04 -22.04
N VAL A 142 6.85 -6.82 -21.55
CA VAL A 142 7.10 -8.20 -21.14
C VAL A 142 7.42 -9.04 -22.37
N PRO A 143 8.54 -9.78 -22.42
CA PRO A 143 8.91 -10.57 -23.61
C PRO A 143 7.96 -11.76 -23.83
N ALA A 144 7.99 -12.32 -25.03
CA ALA A 144 7.08 -13.42 -25.42
C ALA A 144 7.24 -14.70 -24.59
N ASP A 145 8.39 -14.92 -23.98
CA ASP A 145 8.67 -16.01 -23.03
C ASP A 145 8.42 -15.61 -21.59
N GLY A 146 8.03 -14.33 -21.34
CA GLY A 146 7.68 -13.80 -20.04
C GLY A 146 6.21 -14.01 -19.67
N PHE A 147 5.82 -13.47 -18.51
CA PHE A 147 4.50 -13.71 -17.93
C PHE A 147 3.87 -12.41 -17.41
N VAL A 148 2.56 -12.26 -17.62
CA VAL A 148 1.74 -11.25 -16.95
C VAL A 148 0.76 -11.96 -16.02
N VAL A 149 0.93 -11.77 -14.72
CA VAL A 149 0.10 -12.33 -13.65
C VAL A 149 -0.95 -11.29 -13.27
N CYS A 150 -2.22 -11.55 -13.54
CA CYS A 150 -3.31 -10.61 -13.31
C CYS A 150 -4.65 -11.33 -13.17
N ASP A 151 -5.73 -10.60 -12.92
CA ASP A 151 -7.11 -11.06 -13.10
C ASP A 151 -7.63 -10.56 -14.45
N PRO A 152 -7.62 -11.37 -15.52
CA PRO A 152 -8.07 -10.92 -16.84
C PRO A 152 -9.61 -10.77 -16.93
N SER A 153 -10.35 -11.14 -15.90
CA SER A 153 -11.81 -10.93 -15.83
C SER A 153 -12.18 -9.56 -15.25
N ASP A 154 -11.22 -8.84 -14.66
CA ASP A 154 -11.41 -7.47 -14.21
C ASP A 154 -11.53 -6.54 -15.43
N GLU A 155 -12.59 -5.72 -15.49
CA GLU A 155 -12.91 -4.85 -16.63
C GLU A 155 -11.83 -3.81 -16.92
N ASN A 156 -11.06 -3.40 -15.90
CA ASN A 156 -9.95 -2.47 -16.07
C ASN A 156 -8.66 -3.15 -16.55
N ILE A 157 -8.51 -4.45 -16.29
CA ILE A 157 -7.33 -5.23 -16.68
C ILE A 157 -7.53 -5.90 -18.05
N ALA A 158 -8.75 -6.32 -18.36
CA ALA A 158 -9.05 -7.06 -19.60
C ALA A 158 -8.46 -6.39 -20.86
N ASP A 159 -8.70 -5.07 -21.03
CA ASP A 159 -8.19 -4.31 -22.18
C ASP A 159 -6.66 -4.13 -22.15
N VAL A 160 -6.06 -4.15 -20.98
CA VAL A 160 -4.61 -3.96 -20.79
C VAL A 160 -3.82 -5.15 -21.32
N VAL A 161 -4.38 -6.36 -21.17
CA VAL A 161 -3.70 -7.62 -21.51
C VAL A 161 -4.13 -8.22 -22.86
N VAL A 162 -5.00 -7.53 -23.61
CA VAL A 162 -5.37 -7.96 -24.97
C VAL A 162 -4.15 -7.81 -25.91
N ASP A 163 -3.90 -8.84 -26.73
CA ASP A 163 -2.87 -8.86 -27.76
C ASP A 163 -1.45 -8.56 -27.28
N ILE A 164 -1.13 -8.85 -26.02
CA ILE A 164 0.26 -8.82 -25.55
C ILE A 164 1.00 -10.09 -25.96
N ASN A 165 2.33 -10.01 -26.11
CA ASN A 165 3.15 -11.16 -26.51
C ASN A 165 3.37 -12.16 -25.37
N ALA A 166 3.34 -11.71 -24.14
CA ALA A 166 3.61 -12.50 -22.93
C ALA A 166 2.47 -13.48 -22.61
N LYS A 167 2.76 -14.50 -21.80
CA LYS A 167 1.77 -15.44 -21.31
C LYS A 167 0.99 -14.82 -20.15
N VAL A 168 -0.34 -14.74 -20.26
CA VAL A 168 -1.21 -14.28 -19.18
C VAL A 168 -1.50 -15.45 -18.23
N ILE A 169 -1.29 -15.22 -16.94
CA ILE A 169 -1.65 -16.14 -15.85
C ILE A 169 -2.71 -15.47 -15.00
N ASN A 170 -3.88 -16.10 -14.92
CA ASN A 170 -4.95 -15.67 -14.04
C ASN A 170 -4.61 -16.05 -12.59
N TYR A 171 -4.35 -15.07 -11.72
CA TYR A 171 -4.07 -15.39 -10.33
C TYR A 171 -5.30 -15.89 -9.55
N GLN A 172 -6.52 -15.69 -10.07
CA GLN A 172 -7.73 -16.26 -9.47
C GLN A 172 -7.72 -17.80 -9.47
N ASP A 173 -6.98 -18.42 -10.39
CA ASP A 173 -6.80 -19.89 -10.42
C ASP A 173 -6.02 -20.41 -9.19
N PHE A 174 -5.31 -19.51 -8.50
CA PHE A 174 -4.54 -19.75 -7.27
C PHE A 174 -5.26 -19.27 -6.02
N PHE A 175 -6.46 -18.68 -6.17
CA PHE A 175 -7.19 -18.10 -5.06
C PHE A 175 -7.69 -19.16 -4.09
N ASN A 176 -7.23 -19.10 -2.84
CA ASN A 176 -7.68 -19.97 -1.77
C ASN A 176 -8.38 -19.16 -0.66
N PRO A 177 -9.72 -19.18 -0.57
CA PRO A 177 -10.45 -18.42 0.45
C PRO A 177 -10.17 -18.91 1.87
N SER A 178 -9.68 -20.16 2.02
CA SER A 178 -9.40 -20.79 3.30
C SER A 178 -7.95 -20.64 3.76
N ILE A 179 -7.09 -19.92 3.02
CA ILE A 179 -5.72 -19.66 3.44
C ILE A 179 -5.70 -18.90 4.77
N LYS A 180 -4.83 -19.32 5.67
CA LYS A 180 -4.69 -18.72 7.00
C LYS A 180 -3.58 -17.69 7.00
N LEU A 181 -3.88 -16.48 6.60
CA LEU A 181 -2.93 -15.37 6.70
C LEU A 181 -2.99 -14.71 8.08
N LYS A 182 -1.87 -14.20 8.57
CA LYS A 182 -1.83 -13.35 9.78
C LYS A 182 -2.41 -11.96 9.51
N VAL A 183 -2.38 -11.51 8.26
CA VAL A 183 -3.03 -10.27 7.81
C VAL A 183 -4.38 -10.62 7.18
N PRO A 184 -5.50 -10.19 7.77
CA PRO A 184 -6.84 -10.58 7.32
C PRO A 184 -7.29 -9.82 6.07
N GLY A 185 -8.45 -10.18 5.58
CA GLY A 185 -9.13 -9.50 4.49
C GLY A 185 -8.96 -10.18 3.14
N ILE A 186 -10.01 -10.09 2.34
CA ILE A 186 -10.08 -10.72 1.02
C ILE A 186 -9.02 -10.19 0.06
N HIS A 187 -8.66 -8.90 0.20
CA HIS A 187 -7.61 -8.28 -0.60
C HIS A 187 -6.24 -8.94 -0.35
N ASN A 188 -5.88 -9.22 0.91
CA ASN A 188 -4.64 -9.93 1.24
C ASN A 188 -4.65 -11.38 0.72
N LYS A 189 -5.82 -12.04 0.65
CA LYS A 189 -5.95 -13.36 0.02
C LYS A 189 -5.77 -13.30 -1.50
N LYS A 190 -6.20 -12.21 -2.15
CA LYS A 190 -5.92 -11.95 -3.58
C LYS A 190 -4.43 -11.67 -3.82
N ASP A 191 -3.79 -10.86 -2.96
CA ASP A 191 -2.35 -10.62 -3.01
C ASP A 191 -1.56 -11.92 -2.85
N ALA A 192 -1.99 -12.80 -1.94
CA ALA A 192 -1.42 -14.14 -1.77
C ALA A 192 -1.60 -15.01 -3.02
N ALA A 193 -2.77 -14.94 -3.68
CA ALA A 193 -3.02 -15.68 -4.93
C ALA A 193 -2.06 -15.21 -6.04
N ALA A 194 -1.83 -13.91 -6.17
CA ALA A 194 -0.85 -13.37 -7.11
C ALA A 194 0.58 -13.83 -6.77
N ALA A 195 0.93 -13.87 -5.47
CA ALA A 195 2.21 -14.39 -5.02
C ALA A 195 2.38 -15.89 -5.30
N PHE A 196 1.32 -16.70 -5.14
CA PHE A 196 1.32 -18.11 -5.55
C PHE A 196 1.54 -18.29 -7.04
N ALA A 197 0.88 -17.47 -7.86
CA ALA A 197 1.05 -17.53 -9.32
C ALA A 197 2.50 -17.28 -9.71
N VAL A 198 3.16 -16.26 -9.14
CA VAL A 198 4.60 -16.00 -9.34
C VAL A 198 5.46 -17.17 -8.85
N ALA A 199 5.16 -17.72 -7.66
CA ALA A 199 5.87 -18.86 -7.10
C ALA A 199 5.82 -20.08 -8.05
N SER A 200 4.67 -20.35 -8.64
CA SER A 200 4.45 -21.42 -9.63
C SER A 200 5.32 -21.23 -10.88
N VAL A 201 5.39 -20.01 -11.43
CA VAL A 201 6.25 -19.67 -12.57
C VAL A 201 7.73 -19.97 -12.25
N LEU A 202 8.14 -19.67 -11.03
CA LEU A 202 9.52 -19.86 -10.56
C LEU A 202 9.79 -21.26 -9.98
N ALA A 203 8.88 -22.22 -10.22
CA ALA A 203 9.01 -23.60 -9.75
C ALA A 203 9.25 -23.72 -8.24
N VAL A 204 8.56 -22.91 -7.44
CA VAL A 204 8.42 -23.11 -5.99
C VAL A 204 7.21 -23.99 -5.73
N SER A 205 7.34 -24.98 -4.85
CA SER A 205 6.22 -25.88 -4.55
C SER A 205 5.06 -25.12 -3.87
N TYR A 206 3.83 -25.58 -4.11
CA TYR A 206 2.66 -25.02 -3.43
C TYR A 206 2.79 -25.08 -1.89
N THR A 207 3.31 -26.21 -1.38
CA THR A 207 3.48 -26.40 0.07
C THR A 207 4.45 -25.39 0.67
N ASP A 208 5.59 -25.15 0.02
CA ASP A 208 6.58 -24.19 0.51
C ASP A 208 6.02 -22.76 0.45
N ALA A 209 5.37 -22.39 -0.67
CA ALA A 209 4.74 -21.09 -0.82
C ALA A 209 3.62 -20.86 0.20
N ASN A 210 2.77 -21.88 0.46
CA ASN A 210 1.70 -21.79 1.46
C ASN A 210 2.27 -21.62 2.88
N THR A 211 3.31 -22.37 3.24
CA THR A 211 3.97 -22.27 4.56
C THR A 211 4.54 -20.86 4.77
N SER A 212 5.19 -20.31 3.74
CA SER A 212 5.72 -18.94 3.77
C SER A 212 4.60 -17.91 3.98
N LEU A 213 3.51 -18.02 3.21
CA LEU A 213 2.37 -17.10 3.31
C LEU A 213 1.64 -17.17 4.66
N GLU A 214 1.41 -18.37 5.21
CA GLU A 214 0.81 -18.52 6.54
C GLU A 214 1.69 -17.93 7.66
N SER A 215 2.99 -17.87 7.45
CA SER A 215 3.96 -17.26 8.38
C SER A 215 4.12 -15.74 8.17
N PHE A 216 3.66 -15.21 7.05
CA PHE A 216 3.86 -13.82 6.63
C PHE A 216 3.41 -12.82 7.70
N PRO A 217 4.31 -11.98 8.24
CA PRO A 217 4.01 -11.11 9.36
C PRO A 217 3.32 -9.80 8.96
N GLY A 218 3.09 -9.55 7.66
CA GLY A 218 2.71 -8.26 7.11
C GLY A 218 3.93 -7.41 6.71
N THR A 219 3.65 -6.15 6.36
CA THR A 219 4.64 -5.12 6.09
C THR A 219 4.41 -3.92 7.01
N TRP A 220 5.41 -3.07 7.16
CA TRP A 220 5.30 -1.86 7.96
C TRP A 220 4.11 -1.02 7.50
N ARG A 221 3.26 -0.66 8.47
CA ARG A 221 2.04 0.09 8.24
C ARG A 221 1.01 -0.58 7.29
N ARG A 222 0.96 -1.93 7.26
CA ARG A 222 -0.09 -2.67 6.53
C ARG A 222 -0.67 -3.71 7.48
N PHE A 223 -1.79 -3.36 8.11
CA PHE A 223 -2.42 -4.13 9.20
C PHE A 223 -1.42 -4.48 10.32
N GLU A 224 -0.52 -3.54 10.62
CA GLU A 224 0.61 -3.77 11.54
C GLU A 224 0.14 -3.77 12.99
N TYR A 225 0.30 -4.89 13.68
CA TYR A 225 0.11 -4.94 15.12
C TYR A 225 1.27 -4.23 15.82
N LYS A 226 0.98 -3.11 16.49
CA LYS A 226 1.98 -2.28 17.18
C LYS A 226 2.21 -2.71 18.62
N GLY A 227 1.17 -3.25 19.27
CA GLY A 227 1.25 -3.64 20.66
C GLY A 227 -0.09 -3.54 21.40
N LYS A 228 0.03 -3.61 22.72
CA LYS A 228 -1.10 -3.60 23.65
C LYS A 228 -0.81 -2.64 24.79
N THR A 229 -1.79 -1.81 25.13
CA THR A 229 -1.69 -0.91 26.28
C THR A 229 -1.79 -1.65 27.61
N SER A 230 -1.48 -0.97 28.73
CA SER A 230 -1.56 -1.54 30.07
C SER A 230 -2.98 -2.02 30.46
N ASN A 231 -4.02 -1.37 29.96
CA ASN A 231 -5.43 -1.75 30.17
C ASN A 231 -5.97 -2.73 29.13
N GLY A 232 -5.14 -3.17 28.20
CA GLY A 232 -5.47 -4.25 27.28
C GLY A 232 -5.95 -3.84 25.90
N VAL A 233 -6.04 -2.56 25.58
CA VAL A 233 -6.41 -2.06 24.25
C VAL A 233 -5.36 -2.47 23.22
N LEU A 234 -5.80 -3.05 22.10
CA LEU A 234 -4.93 -3.41 21.00
C LEU A 234 -4.66 -2.19 20.10
N VAL A 235 -3.42 -1.99 19.72
CA VAL A 235 -3.02 -0.87 18.84
C VAL A 235 -2.47 -1.42 17.55
N TYR A 236 -3.04 -0.93 16.45
CA TYR A 236 -2.64 -1.26 15.08
C TYR A 236 -2.31 0.01 14.29
N ASP A 237 -1.55 -0.14 13.21
CA ASP A 237 -1.33 0.92 12.21
C ASP A 237 -1.54 0.38 10.81
N ASP A 238 -2.18 1.20 9.97
CA ASP A 238 -2.41 0.88 8.57
C ASP A 238 -2.19 2.11 7.68
N TYR A 239 -1.61 1.90 6.51
CA TYR A 239 -1.32 2.96 5.55
C TYR A 239 -2.55 3.39 4.74
N ALA A 240 -3.70 2.73 4.92
CA ALA A 240 -4.94 3.00 4.19
C ALA A 240 -5.26 4.51 4.19
N HIS A 241 -5.34 5.10 3.01
CA HIS A 241 -5.55 6.52 2.80
C HIS A 241 -6.50 6.82 1.62
N HIS A 242 -7.03 5.78 1.01
CA HIS A 242 -8.09 5.83 -0.01
C HIS A 242 -9.36 5.18 0.54
N PRO A 243 -10.59 5.64 0.17
CA PRO A 243 -11.85 5.06 0.69
C PRO A 243 -11.93 3.54 0.55
N VAL A 244 -11.54 2.99 -0.59
CA VAL A 244 -11.54 1.54 -0.85
C VAL A 244 -10.59 0.80 0.10
N GLU A 245 -9.42 1.36 0.38
CA GLU A 245 -8.44 0.77 1.32
C GLU A 245 -8.99 0.78 2.75
N ILE A 246 -9.62 1.89 3.18
CA ILE A 246 -10.22 2.02 4.52
C ILE A 246 -11.29 0.95 4.72
N VAL A 247 -12.21 0.81 3.75
CA VAL A 247 -13.26 -0.23 3.80
C VAL A 247 -12.63 -1.62 3.90
N ALA A 248 -11.64 -1.92 3.04
CA ALA A 248 -10.98 -3.22 3.03
C ALA A 248 -10.27 -3.54 4.35
N THR A 249 -9.59 -2.56 4.93
CA THR A 249 -8.91 -2.70 6.22
C THR A 249 -9.91 -2.91 7.36
N LEU A 250 -11.00 -2.12 7.42
CA LEU A 250 -12.01 -2.25 8.46
C LEU A 250 -12.78 -3.58 8.38
N LEU A 251 -13.10 -4.05 7.19
CA LEU A 251 -13.66 -5.40 6.99
C LEU A 251 -12.69 -6.48 7.51
N GLY A 252 -11.40 -6.35 7.24
CA GLY A 252 -10.38 -7.24 7.80
C GLY A 252 -10.35 -7.22 9.34
N PHE A 253 -10.47 -6.04 9.95
CA PHE A 253 -10.60 -5.94 11.42
C PHE A 253 -11.86 -6.63 11.91
N ARG A 254 -13.01 -6.48 11.25
CA ARG A 254 -14.26 -7.14 11.63
C ARG A 254 -14.25 -8.65 11.44
N GLU A 255 -13.45 -9.17 10.48
CA GLU A 255 -13.21 -10.62 10.33
C GLU A 255 -12.52 -11.20 11.57
N LEU A 256 -11.53 -10.49 12.14
CA LEU A 256 -10.79 -10.93 13.34
C LEU A 256 -11.47 -10.54 14.66
N TYR A 257 -12.17 -9.41 14.67
CA TYR A 257 -12.72 -8.77 15.86
C TYR A 257 -14.20 -8.41 15.65
N PRO A 258 -15.09 -9.42 15.62
CA PRO A 258 -16.49 -9.20 15.32
C PRO A 258 -17.17 -8.31 16.37
N LYS A 259 -18.01 -7.38 15.92
CA LYS A 259 -18.81 -6.53 16.82
C LYS A 259 -19.74 -7.34 17.72
N ALA A 260 -20.25 -8.48 17.20
CA ALA A 260 -21.10 -9.40 17.96
C ALA A 260 -20.40 -9.99 19.20
N ASP A 261 -19.07 -10.07 19.18
CA ASP A 261 -18.25 -10.54 20.29
C ASP A 261 -17.85 -9.41 21.26
N GLY A 262 -18.42 -8.21 21.09
CA GLY A 262 -18.20 -7.05 21.93
C GLY A 262 -16.94 -6.24 21.60
N TRP A 263 -16.36 -6.44 20.41
CA TRP A 263 -15.22 -5.64 19.99
C TRP A 263 -15.62 -4.27 19.45
N ASN A 264 -14.91 -3.22 19.91
CA ASN A 264 -15.04 -1.85 19.40
C ASN A 264 -13.77 -1.44 18.65
N ILE A 265 -13.95 -0.76 17.52
CA ILE A 265 -12.86 -0.28 16.66
C ILE A 265 -12.91 1.25 16.62
N THR A 266 -11.88 1.88 17.15
CA THR A 266 -11.64 3.32 17.03
C THR A 266 -10.58 3.56 15.98
N VAL A 267 -10.92 4.34 14.97
CA VAL A 267 -9.98 4.74 13.92
C VAL A 267 -9.43 6.13 14.21
N VAL A 268 -8.12 6.29 14.20
CA VAL A 268 -7.44 7.58 14.21
C VAL A 268 -6.94 7.83 12.78
N PHE A 269 -7.67 8.62 12.03
CA PHE A 269 -7.41 8.81 10.60
C PHE A 269 -6.82 10.18 10.28
N GLN A 270 -5.75 10.18 9.49
CA GLN A 270 -5.20 11.39 8.90
C GLN A 270 -5.50 11.42 7.41
N PRO A 271 -6.42 12.27 6.93
CA PRO A 271 -6.64 12.43 5.49
C PRO A 271 -5.35 12.92 4.81
N HIS A 272 -5.11 12.46 3.58
CA HIS A 272 -3.91 12.79 2.83
C HIS A 272 -4.26 13.52 1.55
N LEU A 273 -3.75 14.76 1.40
CA LEU A 273 -4.01 15.75 0.35
C LEU A 273 -5.41 16.38 0.45
N PHE A 274 -5.45 17.69 0.29
CA PHE A 274 -6.72 18.46 0.21
C PHE A 274 -7.51 18.06 -1.04
N SER A 275 -6.84 17.96 -2.19
CA SER A 275 -7.45 17.59 -3.47
C SER A 275 -8.14 16.23 -3.40
N ARG A 276 -7.46 15.18 -2.88
CA ARG A 276 -8.04 13.85 -2.72
C ARG A 276 -9.22 13.85 -1.75
N THR A 277 -9.07 14.52 -0.60
CA THR A 277 -10.12 14.58 0.42
C THR A 277 -11.37 15.26 -0.14
N LYS A 278 -11.20 16.32 -0.91
CA LYS A 278 -12.30 17.05 -1.57
C LYS A 278 -12.97 16.22 -2.66
N LEU A 279 -12.18 15.63 -3.55
CA LEU A 279 -12.68 14.84 -4.68
C LEU A 279 -13.48 13.62 -4.23
N LEU A 280 -12.98 12.91 -3.20
CA LEU A 280 -13.55 11.67 -2.70
C LEU A 280 -14.34 11.84 -1.39
N LEU A 281 -14.80 13.08 -1.08
CA LEU A 281 -15.44 13.40 0.21
C LEU A 281 -16.64 12.49 0.51
N ALA A 282 -17.49 12.25 -0.49
CA ALA A 282 -18.67 11.40 -0.33
C ALA A 282 -18.34 9.93 -0.11
N ASP A 283 -17.25 9.45 -0.69
CA ASP A 283 -16.79 8.07 -0.53
C ASP A 283 -16.06 7.90 0.80
N PHE A 284 -15.23 8.85 1.21
CA PHE A 284 -14.66 8.88 2.56
C PHE A 284 -15.74 8.87 3.64
N ALA A 285 -16.82 9.66 3.46
CA ALA A 285 -17.90 9.73 4.44
C ALA A 285 -18.58 8.38 4.70
N LYS A 286 -18.55 7.46 3.75
CA LYS A 286 -19.14 6.12 3.86
C LYS A 286 -18.14 5.04 4.25
N SER A 287 -16.84 5.28 4.10
CA SER A 287 -15.81 4.24 4.26
C SER A 287 -15.56 3.81 5.69
N PHE A 288 -16.10 4.52 6.69
CA PHE A 288 -15.92 4.23 8.11
C PHE A 288 -17.10 3.51 8.76
N SER A 289 -18.01 2.92 7.99
CA SER A 289 -19.22 2.25 8.52
C SER A 289 -18.94 1.10 9.49
N ASP A 290 -17.78 0.44 9.35
CA ASP A 290 -17.34 -0.64 10.24
C ASP A 290 -16.50 -0.16 11.44
N ALA A 291 -16.24 1.14 11.58
CA ALA A 291 -15.67 1.74 12.78
C ALA A 291 -16.77 2.10 13.78
N ASP A 292 -16.50 1.99 15.08
CA ASP A 292 -17.40 2.45 16.14
C ASP A 292 -17.17 3.94 16.45
N ALA A 293 -15.94 4.42 16.22
CA ALA A 293 -15.60 5.82 16.34
C ALA A 293 -14.45 6.20 15.41
N VAL A 294 -14.42 7.48 15.01
CA VAL A 294 -13.40 8.04 14.12
C VAL A 294 -12.86 9.34 14.70
N VAL A 295 -11.57 9.37 14.97
CA VAL A 295 -10.80 10.55 15.37
C VAL A 295 -10.06 11.07 14.13
N LEU A 296 -10.41 12.26 13.66
CA LEU A 296 -9.79 12.85 12.47
C LEU A 296 -8.70 13.83 12.86
N LEU A 297 -7.49 13.57 12.38
CA LEU A 297 -6.35 14.46 12.47
C LEU A 297 -6.39 15.52 11.36
N PRO A 298 -5.62 16.62 11.48
CA PRO A 298 -5.48 17.58 10.38
C PRO A 298 -5.06 16.91 9.08
N ILE A 299 -5.58 17.41 7.95
CA ILE A 299 -5.22 16.90 6.63
C ILE A 299 -3.69 17.03 6.43
N TYR A 300 -3.05 15.93 6.02
CA TYR A 300 -1.64 15.96 5.64
C TYR A 300 -1.51 16.56 4.25
N HIS A 301 -1.00 17.78 4.18
CA HIS A 301 -0.99 18.58 2.95
C HIS A 301 0.07 18.11 1.93
N ALA A 302 1.12 17.39 2.39
CA ALA A 302 2.26 16.96 1.57
C ALA A 302 2.82 18.12 0.72
N ARG A 303 2.42 18.22 -0.55
CA ARG A 303 2.88 19.21 -1.52
C ARG A 303 1.81 20.25 -1.91
N GLU A 304 0.63 20.21 -1.27
CA GLU A 304 -0.49 21.09 -1.60
C GLU A 304 -0.59 22.25 -0.61
N GLU A 305 -1.12 23.37 -1.09
CA GLU A 305 -1.54 24.48 -0.23
C GLU A 305 -3.00 24.30 0.15
N ASP A 306 -3.36 24.72 1.35
CA ASP A 306 -4.75 24.71 1.81
C ASP A 306 -5.54 25.84 1.13
N ASP A 307 -6.50 25.48 0.31
CA ASP A 307 -7.40 26.42 -0.36
C ASP A 307 -8.66 26.75 0.48
N GLY A 308 -8.76 26.22 1.70
CA GLY A 308 -9.87 26.43 2.62
C GLY A 308 -11.20 25.79 2.21
N THR A 309 -11.20 24.93 1.17
CA THR A 309 -12.44 24.33 0.63
C THR A 309 -12.85 23.02 1.28
N VAL A 310 -11.89 22.33 1.95
CA VAL A 310 -12.13 21.08 2.67
C VAL A 310 -11.29 21.04 3.94
N SER A 311 -11.83 20.44 4.99
CA SER A 311 -11.12 20.22 6.25
C SER A 311 -11.54 18.90 6.89
N SER A 312 -10.83 18.50 7.94
CA SER A 312 -11.21 17.32 8.73
C SER A 312 -12.57 17.51 9.43
N GLU A 313 -12.95 18.72 9.78
CA GLU A 313 -14.28 19.05 10.35
C GLU A 313 -15.40 18.85 9.32
N VAL A 314 -15.15 19.23 8.06
CA VAL A 314 -16.10 18.98 6.96
C VAL A 314 -16.27 17.47 6.78
N LEU A 315 -15.17 16.71 6.76
CA LEU A 315 -15.22 15.26 6.65
C LEU A 315 -15.94 14.61 7.85
N ALA A 316 -15.66 15.06 9.09
CA ALA A 316 -16.37 14.56 10.28
C ALA A 316 -17.88 14.78 10.18
N THR A 317 -18.27 15.95 9.69
CA THR A 317 -19.69 16.29 9.48
C THR A 317 -20.35 15.34 8.48
N GLU A 318 -19.68 15.05 7.37
CA GLU A 318 -20.21 14.15 6.34
C GLU A 318 -20.25 12.67 6.83
N ILE A 319 -19.23 12.20 7.58
CA ILE A 319 -19.26 10.87 8.22
C ILE A 319 -20.46 10.76 9.16
N ASN A 320 -20.70 11.77 10.01
CA ASN A 320 -21.79 11.77 10.98
C ASN A 320 -23.17 11.81 10.30
N LYS A 321 -23.32 12.52 9.18
CA LYS A 321 -24.54 12.49 8.35
C LYS A 321 -24.84 11.09 7.79
N ASN A 322 -23.80 10.29 7.54
CA ASN A 322 -23.90 8.91 7.06
C ASN A 322 -24.06 7.90 8.21
N GLY A 323 -24.30 8.33 9.44
CA GLY A 323 -24.55 7.48 10.58
C GLY A 323 -23.27 7.01 11.33
N GLY A 324 -22.13 7.59 11.00
CA GLY A 324 -20.88 7.37 11.72
C GLY A 324 -20.80 8.19 13.03
N ASN A 325 -19.68 8.02 13.75
CA ASN A 325 -19.35 8.75 14.97
C ASN A 325 -17.94 9.33 14.84
N ALA A 326 -17.82 10.49 14.22
CA ALA A 326 -16.56 11.13 13.91
C ALA A 326 -16.38 12.47 14.65
N GLN A 327 -15.16 12.70 15.12
CA GLN A 327 -14.73 13.98 15.70
C GLN A 327 -13.41 14.40 15.08
N ALA A 328 -13.31 15.65 14.65
CA ALA A 328 -12.10 16.24 14.09
C ALA A 328 -11.35 17.10 15.12
N PHE A 329 -10.04 17.17 14.97
CA PHE A 329 -9.13 17.95 15.79
C PHE A 329 -8.24 18.82 14.94
N THR A 330 -7.92 20.01 15.44
CA THR A 330 -7.10 21.01 14.74
C THR A 330 -5.61 20.74 14.82
N ASP A 331 -5.18 19.86 15.74
CA ASP A 331 -3.79 19.46 15.94
C ASP A 331 -3.68 18.08 16.61
N PHE A 332 -2.50 17.49 16.53
CA PHE A 332 -2.21 16.17 17.11
C PHE A 332 -2.32 16.15 18.63
N ALA A 333 -1.89 17.22 19.30
CA ALA A 333 -1.88 17.28 20.76
C ALA A 333 -3.30 17.24 21.34
N SER A 334 -4.24 17.95 20.69
CA SER A 334 -5.66 17.94 21.06
C SER A 334 -6.30 16.57 20.86
N ALA A 335 -5.98 15.89 19.75
CA ALA A 335 -6.44 14.54 19.47
C ALA A 335 -5.87 13.53 20.48
N GLU A 336 -4.58 13.60 20.79
CA GLU A 336 -3.94 12.73 21.77
C GLU A 336 -4.52 12.94 23.17
N LYS A 337 -4.74 14.18 23.58
CA LYS A 337 -5.38 14.48 24.88
C LYS A 337 -6.80 13.91 24.98
N TYR A 338 -7.55 13.98 23.89
CA TYR A 338 -8.88 13.36 23.83
C TYR A 338 -8.80 11.85 23.94
N LEU A 339 -7.88 11.22 23.20
CA LEU A 339 -7.66 9.78 23.25
C LEU A 339 -7.18 9.31 24.62
N ASP A 340 -6.35 10.08 25.34
CA ASP A 340 -5.89 9.76 26.69
C ASP A 340 -7.06 9.66 27.67
N ILE A 341 -8.00 10.60 27.59
CA ILE A 341 -9.21 10.57 28.43
C ILE A 341 -10.05 9.35 28.08
N TRP A 342 -10.16 9.04 26.78
CA TRP A 342 -10.99 7.95 26.31
C TRP A 342 -10.39 6.57 26.63
N LEU A 343 -9.07 6.44 26.51
CA LEU A 343 -8.31 5.23 26.89
C LEU A 343 -8.59 4.78 28.31
N ALA A 344 -8.83 5.70 29.24
CA ALA A 344 -9.15 5.37 30.64
C ALA A 344 -10.47 4.59 30.77
N SER A 345 -11.38 4.69 29.82
CA SER A 345 -12.67 3.96 29.77
C SER A 345 -12.63 2.71 28.89
N MET A 346 -11.59 2.53 28.10
CA MET A 346 -11.41 1.38 27.21
C MET A 346 -10.90 0.15 27.96
N ASN A 347 -11.04 -1.01 27.35
CA ASN A 347 -10.67 -2.31 27.90
C ASN A 347 -10.06 -3.25 26.83
N ASN A 348 -9.89 -4.51 27.17
CA ASN A 348 -9.27 -5.54 26.31
C ASN A 348 -10.16 -6.00 25.12
N LYS A 349 -11.32 -5.38 24.92
CA LYS A 349 -12.17 -5.55 23.73
C LYS A 349 -12.18 -4.30 22.84
N ASP A 350 -11.29 -3.36 23.10
CA ASP A 350 -11.15 -2.15 22.31
C ASP A 350 -9.88 -2.20 21.47
N ILE A 351 -10.00 -1.69 20.27
CA ILE A 351 -8.91 -1.58 19.29
C ILE A 351 -8.78 -0.13 18.86
N ILE A 352 -7.56 0.38 18.82
CA ILE A 352 -7.22 1.64 18.19
C ILE A 352 -6.43 1.31 16.92
N VAL A 353 -6.90 1.84 15.79
CA VAL A 353 -6.22 1.71 14.51
C VAL A 353 -5.84 3.09 14.02
N THR A 354 -4.53 3.37 13.93
CA THR A 354 -4.06 4.58 13.24
C THR A 354 -4.04 4.33 11.75
N MET A 355 -4.61 5.25 10.95
CA MET A 355 -4.72 5.11 9.50
C MET A 355 -4.28 6.36 8.75
N GLY A 356 -3.69 6.18 7.58
CA GLY A 356 -3.35 7.25 6.65
C GLY A 356 -1.90 7.23 6.18
N ALA A 357 -1.63 7.82 5.03
CA ALA A 357 -0.28 7.92 4.45
C ALA A 357 0.65 8.92 5.18
N GLY A 358 0.08 9.77 6.06
CA GLY A 358 0.82 10.77 6.81
C GLY A 358 1.40 10.23 8.13
N GLU A 359 1.24 11.00 9.19
CA GLU A 359 1.92 10.82 10.49
C GLU A 359 1.02 10.23 11.59
N ALA A 360 -0.20 9.77 11.28
CA ALA A 360 -1.14 9.21 12.25
C ALA A 360 -0.52 8.09 13.13
N TRP A 361 0.41 7.31 12.58
CA TRP A 361 1.13 6.24 13.28
C TRP A 361 1.84 6.71 14.55
N LYS A 362 2.26 7.99 14.61
CA LYS A 362 2.89 8.58 15.81
C LYS A 362 1.96 8.58 17.01
N VAL A 363 0.65 8.76 16.79
CA VAL A 363 -0.37 8.71 17.84
C VAL A 363 -0.41 7.32 18.46
N GLY A 364 -0.41 6.27 17.63
CA GLY A 364 -0.36 4.88 18.08
C GLY A 364 0.89 4.57 18.92
N ASP A 365 2.06 5.03 18.45
CA ASP A 365 3.33 4.87 19.18
C ASP A 365 3.31 5.61 20.54
N ASN A 366 2.73 6.81 20.59
CA ASN A 366 2.63 7.60 21.82
C ASN A 366 1.67 6.95 22.84
N ILE A 367 0.57 6.37 22.37
CA ILE A 367 -0.36 5.60 23.22
C ILE A 367 0.35 4.41 23.87
N LEU A 368 1.19 3.68 23.15
CA LEU A 368 1.90 2.50 23.67
C LEU A 368 3.05 2.82 24.63
N ARG A 369 3.54 4.06 24.67
CA ARG A 369 4.61 4.50 25.59
C ARG A 369 4.09 4.87 26.98
N LYS A 370 2.79 4.99 27.14
CA LYS A 370 2.08 5.31 28.38
C LYS A 370 1.63 4.05 29.12
#